data_06723f1b6bdad4041f6731b657ebc8f3
#
_entry.id   06723f1b6bdad4041f6731b657ebc8f3
#
_cell.length_a   1.000
_cell.length_b   1.000
_cell.length_c   1.000
_cell.angle_alpha   90.00
_cell.angle_beta   90.00
_cell.angle_gamma   90.00
#
_symmetry.space_group_name_H-M   'P 1'
#
loop_
_entity.id
_entity.type
_entity.pdbx_description
1 polymer ?
#
loop_
_entity_poly.entity_id
_entity_poly.type
_entity_poly.pdbx_seq_one_letter_code
_entity_poly.pdbx_strand_id
1 'polypeptide(L)'
;MLNWIRLFARALLCCFVAACGQTGIRRAALVPETNLARPKRILLYDFAVSEQEVKEYQGIMRQQPNIKDASERERLLAKDVKDALAEEVVDGLKPLGFVIERVGRETKATGSDLVVDGQLLTIDEGNPLRRLVVGFGTGASLVESQVQLYQGQEGRKLMEFTTQSDSGKMPGAAATLGVGAAAQGGVTAGMAVANAAVSGVKTYKSDVARMAAASGDQVARYLSEYFAKQGWIRPDQVRKARLVN
;
A
#
# COMPACT_ATOMS: atom_id res chain seq x y z
N MET A 1 6.76 33.33 -30.89
CA MET A 1 7.37 31.99 -30.79
C MET A 1 7.68 31.57 -29.33
N LEU A 2 8.31 32.45 -28.53
CA LEU A 2 8.75 32.12 -27.17
C LEU A 2 7.59 31.77 -26.20
N ASN A 3 6.43 32.37 -26.34
CA ASN A 3 5.25 32.12 -25.50
C ASN A 3 4.59 30.76 -25.78
N TRP A 4 4.62 30.29 -27.01
CA TRP A 4 4.10 28.98 -27.38
C TRP A 4 4.94 27.84 -26.82
N ILE A 5 6.27 28.01 -26.82
CA ILE A 5 7.21 27.04 -26.22
C ILE A 5 6.97 26.95 -24.70
N ARG A 6 6.73 28.08 -24.02
CA ARG A 6 6.41 28.07 -22.58
C ARG A 6 5.05 27.44 -22.26
N LEU A 7 4.04 27.58 -23.13
CA LEU A 7 2.74 26.94 -23.00
C LEU A 7 2.85 25.42 -23.21
N PHE A 8 3.60 24.99 -24.25
CA PHE A 8 3.87 23.59 -24.51
C PHE A 8 4.67 22.92 -23.38
N ALA A 9 5.69 23.60 -22.83
CA ALA A 9 6.47 23.10 -21.70
C ALA A 9 5.62 22.97 -20.41
N ARG A 10 4.69 23.91 -20.17
CA ARG A 10 3.76 23.81 -19.03
C ARG A 10 2.72 22.71 -19.20
N ALA A 11 2.17 22.53 -20.40
CA ALA A 11 1.24 21.45 -20.71
C ALA A 11 1.93 20.08 -20.61
N LEU A 12 3.16 19.96 -21.09
CA LEU A 12 3.96 18.74 -20.99
C LEU A 12 4.28 18.41 -19.51
N LEU A 13 4.63 19.41 -18.70
CA LEU A 13 4.89 19.24 -17.27
C LEU A 13 3.65 18.78 -16.50
N CYS A 14 2.47 19.27 -16.85
CA CYS A 14 1.19 18.82 -16.24
C CYS A 14 0.86 17.36 -16.58
N CYS A 15 1.23 16.87 -17.77
CA CYS A 15 0.98 15.47 -18.14
C CYS A 15 1.86 14.48 -17.37
N PHE A 16 3.06 14.88 -16.92
CA PHE A 16 3.93 14.02 -16.13
C PHE A 16 3.46 13.81 -14.68
N VAL A 17 2.66 14.71 -14.13
CA VAL A 17 2.18 14.60 -12.74
C VAL A 17 1.02 13.59 -12.59
N ALA A 18 0.32 13.25 -13.67
CA ALA A 18 -0.84 12.36 -13.67
C ALA A 18 -0.50 10.85 -13.71
N ALA A 19 0.77 10.49 -13.85
CA ALA A 19 1.21 9.10 -14.08
C ALA A 19 1.66 8.36 -12.81
N CYS A 20 1.57 8.99 -11.63
CA CYS A 20 1.96 8.35 -10.37
C CYS A 20 0.94 7.29 -9.95
N GLY A 21 1.45 6.13 -9.50
CA GLY A 21 0.64 5.12 -8.81
C GLY A 21 -0.14 5.73 -7.65
N GLN A 22 -1.35 5.24 -7.44
CA GLN A 22 -2.24 5.76 -6.40
C GLN A 22 -2.35 4.76 -5.26
N THR A 23 -2.20 5.25 -4.04
CA THR A 23 -2.47 4.48 -2.82
C THR A 23 -3.40 5.27 -1.93
N GLY A 24 -4.46 4.64 -1.44
CA GLY A 24 -5.40 5.30 -0.55
C GLY A 24 -6.55 4.41 -0.11
N ILE A 25 -7.49 5.02 0.62
CA ILE A 25 -8.72 4.40 1.11
C ILE A 25 -9.79 4.55 0.04
N ARG A 26 -10.38 3.42 -0.36
CA ARG A 26 -11.40 3.39 -1.42
C ARG A 26 -12.83 3.36 -0.90
N ARG A 27 -13.09 2.56 0.12
CA ARG A 27 -14.40 2.42 0.74
C ARG A 27 -14.25 2.42 2.24
N ALA A 28 -15.12 3.13 2.94
CA ALA A 28 -15.10 3.16 4.39
C ALA A 28 -16.52 3.18 4.96
N ALA A 29 -16.73 2.37 5.97
CA ALA A 29 -17.91 2.38 6.82
C ALA A 29 -17.45 2.58 8.27
N LEU A 30 -18.03 3.57 8.94
CA LEU A 30 -17.75 3.91 10.33
C LEU A 30 -19.01 3.66 11.15
N VAL A 31 -18.85 3.04 12.29
CA VAL A 31 -19.89 3.06 13.31
C VAL A 31 -19.78 4.40 14.06
N PRO A 32 -20.86 5.17 14.16
CA PRO A 32 -20.81 6.55 14.71
C PRO A 32 -20.72 6.61 16.24
N GLU A 33 -20.01 5.67 16.86
CA GLU A 33 -19.77 5.71 18.29
C GLU A 33 -18.59 6.61 18.63
N THR A 34 -18.79 7.49 19.58
CA THR A 34 -17.79 8.40 20.14
C THR A 34 -17.63 8.15 21.63
N ASN A 35 -16.53 8.65 22.21
CA ASN A 35 -16.23 8.55 23.64
C ASN A 35 -15.97 7.12 24.16
N LEU A 36 -15.41 6.27 23.34
CA LEU A 36 -14.93 4.97 23.78
C LEU A 36 -13.72 5.15 24.70
N ALA A 37 -13.57 4.25 25.68
CA ALA A 37 -12.37 4.23 26.52
C ALA A 37 -11.13 3.98 25.66
N ARG A 38 -10.03 4.70 25.97
CA ARG A 38 -8.75 4.47 25.28
C ARG A 38 -8.30 3.03 25.52
N PRO A 39 -7.92 2.30 24.45
CA PRO A 39 -7.50 0.91 24.58
C PRO A 39 -6.17 0.82 25.33
N LYS A 40 -5.95 -0.26 26.05
CA LYS A 40 -4.68 -0.57 26.68
C LYS A 40 -3.64 -1.00 25.66
N ARG A 41 -4.07 -1.78 24.67
CA ARG A 41 -3.23 -2.22 23.54
C ARG A 41 -4.06 -2.41 22.27
N ILE A 42 -3.36 -2.47 21.16
CA ILE A 42 -3.89 -2.77 19.86
C ILE A 42 -3.27 -4.09 19.39
N LEU A 43 -4.10 -5.08 19.13
CA LEU A 43 -3.69 -6.34 18.52
C LEU A 43 -3.85 -6.20 17.02
N LEU A 44 -2.76 -6.33 16.29
CA LEU A 44 -2.76 -6.42 14.84
C LEU A 44 -2.69 -7.89 14.45
N TYR A 45 -3.80 -8.45 14.00
CA TYR A 45 -3.83 -9.81 13.52
C TYR A 45 -3.12 -9.93 12.18
N ASP A 46 -2.46 -11.07 11.97
CA ASP A 46 -1.89 -11.39 10.66
C ASP A 46 -2.97 -11.38 9.60
N PHE A 47 -2.77 -10.58 8.55
CA PHE A 47 -3.72 -10.46 7.45
C PHE A 47 -3.94 -11.81 6.77
N ALA A 48 -5.19 -12.16 6.56
CA ALA A 48 -5.54 -13.33 5.78
C ALA A 48 -5.20 -13.10 4.29
N VAL A 49 -4.84 -14.16 3.60
CA VAL A 49 -4.68 -14.18 2.16
C VAL A 49 -5.12 -15.54 1.64
N SER A 50 -5.84 -15.56 0.53
CA SER A 50 -6.15 -16.77 -0.21
C SER A 50 -5.13 -16.95 -1.33
N GLU A 51 -4.70 -18.19 -1.60
CA GLU A 51 -3.79 -18.49 -2.72
C GLU A 51 -4.38 -18.07 -4.07
N GLN A 52 -5.70 -18.02 -4.20
CA GLN A 52 -6.40 -17.60 -5.41
C GLN A 52 -6.31 -16.09 -5.68
N GLU A 53 -5.95 -15.31 -4.65
CA GLU A 53 -5.85 -13.83 -4.73
C GLU A 53 -4.42 -13.37 -5.05
N VAL A 54 -3.47 -14.30 -5.14
CA VAL A 54 -2.07 -14.02 -5.46
C VAL A 54 -1.81 -14.33 -6.93
N LYS A 55 -1.41 -13.31 -7.67
CA LYS A 55 -0.99 -13.45 -9.08
C LYS A 55 0.43 -12.96 -9.25
N GLU A 56 1.34 -13.90 -9.35
CA GLU A 56 2.74 -13.62 -9.65
C GLU A 56 2.95 -13.45 -11.16
N TYR A 57 3.82 -12.54 -11.55
CA TYR A 57 4.27 -12.43 -12.93
C TYR A 57 5.24 -13.58 -13.27
N GLN A 58 4.83 -14.45 -14.18
CA GLN A 58 5.60 -15.63 -14.63
C GLN A 58 6.45 -15.39 -15.88
N GLY A 59 6.77 -14.13 -16.20
CA GLY A 59 7.53 -13.78 -17.41
C GLY A 59 9.03 -14.04 -17.28
N ILE A 60 9.69 -14.06 -18.47
CA ILE A 60 11.10 -14.44 -18.66
C ILE A 60 12.08 -13.55 -17.86
N MET A 61 11.71 -12.32 -17.51
CA MET A 61 12.60 -11.36 -16.82
C MET A 61 12.70 -11.57 -15.30
N ARG A 62 11.92 -12.48 -14.73
CA ARG A 62 11.90 -12.71 -13.27
C ARG A 62 12.08 -14.18 -12.93
N GLN A 63 13.19 -14.75 -13.38
CA GLN A 63 13.61 -16.04 -12.86
C GLN A 63 14.34 -15.80 -11.54
N GLN A 64 13.69 -16.16 -10.43
CA GLN A 64 14.42 -16.43 -9.20
C GLN A 64 15.06 -17.82 -9.39
N PRO A 65 16.40 -17.91 -9.52
CA PRO A 65 17.04 -19.13 -9.98
C PRO A 65 16.92 -20.32 -9.04
N ASN A 66 16.43 -20.13 -7.82
CA ASN A 66 16.44 -21.13 -6.77
C ASN A 66 15.04 -21.66 -6.36
N ILE A 67 13.93 -21.09 -6.86
CA ILE A 67 12.58 -21.53 -6.50
C ILE A 67 11.88 -22.03 -7.76
N LYS A 68 11.72 -23.35 -7.84
CA LYS A 68 11.14 -24.04 -9.02
C LYS A 68 9.62 -24.17 -8.97
N ASP A 69 9.03 -24.13 -7.77
CA ASP A 69 7.60 -24.30 -7.57
C ASP A 69 6.86 -22.95 -7.59
N ALA A 70 5.86 -22.81 -8.47
CA ALA A 70 5.05 -21.61 -8.58
C ALA A 70 4.28 -21.34 -7.28
N SER A 71 3.74 -22.38 -6.65
CA SER A 71 2.98 -22.24 -5.39
C SER A 71 3.85 -21.77 -4.23
N GLU A 72 5.12 -22.16 -4.19
CA GLU A 72 6.06 -21.67 -3.18
C GLU A 72 6.40 -20.18 -3.38
N ARG A 73 6.59 -19.76 -4.64
CA ARG A 73 6.81 -18.33 -4.96
C ARG A 73 5.62 -17.47 -4.56
N GLU A 74 4.40 -17.91 -4.86
CA GLU A 74 3.17 -17.23 -4.49
C GLU A 74 3.01 -17.11 -2.97
N ARG A 75 3.35 -18.16 -2.21
CA ARG A 75 3.37 -18.12 -0.74
C ARG A 75 4.40 -17.12 -0.19
N LEU A 76 5.61 -17.10 -0.76
CA LEU A 76 6.65 -16.16 -0.36
C LEU A 76 6.25 -14.71 -0.69
N LEU A 77 5.65 -14.50 -1.87
CA LEU A 77 5.12 -13.20 -2.26
C LEU A 77 4.01 -12.75 -1.29
N ALA A 78 3.05 -13.61 -1.01
CA ALA A 78 1.98 -13.33 -0.05
C ALA A 78 2.53 -13.00 1.34
N LYS A 79 3.56 -13.72 1.78
CA LYS A 79 4.24 -13.43 3.05
C LYS A 79 4.91 -12.06 3.04
N ASP A 80 5.69 -11.74 2.02
CA ASP A 80 6.40 -10.46 1.92
C ASP A 80 5.40 -9.28 1.87
N VAL A 81 4.27 -9.44 1.20
CA VAL A 81 3.19 -8.45 1.12
C VAL A 81 2.53 -8.24 2.48
N LYS A 82 2.17 -9.33 3.18
CA LYS A 82 1.58 -9.26 4.53
C LYS A 82 2.52 -8.59 5.53
N ASP A 83 3.78 -8.97 5.50
CA ASP A 83 4.79 -8.44 6.42
C ASP A 83 5.00 -6.94 6.18
N ALA A 84 5.15 -6.52 4.92
CA ALA A 84 5.32 -5.12 4.56
C ALA A 84 4.13 -4.24 4.99
N LEU A 85 2.89 -4.73 4.79
CA LEU A 85 1.69 -4.02 5.21
C LEU A 85 1.63 -3.90 6.74
N ALA A 86 1.82 -5.02 7.44
CA ALA A 86 1.72 -5.06 8.90
C ALA A 86 2.80 -4.21 9.58
N GLU A 87 4.05 -4.24 9.09
CA GLU A 87 5.13 -3.40 9.61
C GLU A 87 4.80 -1.91 9.52
N GLU A 88 4.27 -1.44 8.39
CA GLU A 88 3.94 -0.03 8.23
C GLU A 88 2.74 0.39 9.11
N VAL A 89 1.77 -0.50 9.34
CA VAL A 89 0.69 -0.24 10.30
C VAL A 89 1.28 -0.07 11.70
N VAL A 90 2.15 -0.98 12.13
CA VAL A 90 2.79 -0.92 13.46
C VAL A 90 3.62 0.35 13.60
N ASP A 91 4.48 0.65 12.62
CA ASP A 91 5.38 1.81 12.67
C ASP A 91 4.63 3.14 12.59
N GLY A 92 3.51 3.17 11.88
CA GLY A 92 2.66 4.36 11.79
C GLY A 92 1.86 4.65 13.06
N LEU A 93 1.53 3.62 13.86
CA LEU A 93 0.73 3.77 15.08
C LEU A 93 1.57 3.87 16.35
N LYS A 94 2.77 3.27 16.41
CA LYS A 94 3.67 3.36 17.58
C LYS A 94 3.93 4.79 18.08
N PRO A 95 4.20 5.80 17.20
CA PRO A 95 4.45 7.17 17.65
C PRO A 95 3.24 7.84 18.31
N LEU A 96 2.05 7.26 18.17
CA LEU A 96 0.82 7.76 18.78
C LEU A 96 0.67 7.34 20.26
N GLY A 97 1.65 6.57 20.78
CA GLY A 97 1.69 6.16 22.18
C GLY A 97 0.78 4.98 22.52
N PHE A 98 0.53 4.10 21.56
CA PHE A 98 -0.16 2.84 21.78
C PHE A 98 0.83 1.68 21.93
N VAL A 99 0.48 0.71 22.76
CA VAL A 99 1.10 -0.61 22.76
C VAL A 99 0.50 -1.41 21.62
N ILE A 100 1.31 -1.78 20.63
CA ILE A 100 0.86 -2.52 19.45
C ILE A 100 1.60 -3.84 19.39
N GLU A 101 0.83 -4.91 19.28
CA GLU A 101 1.33 -6.28 19.19
C GLU A 101 0.81 -6.90 17.88
N ARG A 102 1.75 -7.30 17.00
CA ARG A 102 1.39 -8.15 15.87
C ARG A 102 1.32 -9.59 16.36
N VAL A 103 0.18 -10.25 16.14
CA VAL A 103 -0.13 -11.55 16.70
C VAL A 103 -0.90 -12.42 15.71
N GLY A 104 -0.83 -13.74 15.91
CA GLY A 104 -1.69 -14.67 15.19
C GLY A 104 -3.15 -14.59 15.65
N ARG A 105 -4.06 -15.08 14.81
CA ARG A 105 -5.51 -15.04 15.06
C ARG A 105 -5.97 -15.90 16.25
N GLU A 106 -5.12 -16.77 16.76
CA GLU A 106 -5.34 -17.57 17.97
C GLU A 106 -5.26 -16.73 19.26
N THR A 107 -4.65 -15.54 19.20
CA THR A 107 -4.52 -14.64 20.35
C THR A 107 -5.87 -14.01 20.68
N LYS A 108 -6.36 -14.26 21.88
CA LYS A 108 -7.65 -13.71 22.33
C LYS A 108 -7.50 -12.26 22.78
N ALA A 109 -8.39 -11.42 22.30
CA ALA A 109 -8.52 -10.05 22.78
C ALA A 109 -9.22 -10.00 24.14
N THR A 110 -8.90 -9.00 24.93
CA THR A 110 -9.61 -8.66 26.19
C THR A 110 -10.58 -7.50 25.96
N GLY A 111 -11.46 -7.22 26.92
CA GLY A 111 -12.44 -6.14 26.80
C GLY A 111 -11.84 -4.74 26.62
N SER A 112 -10.57 -4.55 27.01
CA SER A 112 -9.84 -3.27 26.87
C SER A 112 -8.93 -3.17 25.64
N ASP A 113 -8.92 -4.20 24.79
CA ASP A 113 -8.10 -4.23 23.59
C ASP A 113 -8.86 -3.68 22.38
N LEU A 114 -8.12 -3.14 21.42
CA LEU A 114 -8.58 -3.03 20.04
C LEU A 114 -7.95 -4.14 19.19
N VAL A 115 -8.69 -4.59 18.21
CA VAL A 115 -8.21 -5.56 17.23
C VAL A 115 -8.28 -4.93 15.85
N VAL A 116 -7.16 -4.86 15.18
CA VAL A 116 -7.07 -4.59 13.75
C VAL A 116 -6.96 -5.92 13.05
N ASP A 117 -7.97 -6.29 12.31
CA ASP A 117 -8.03 -7.50 11.50
C ASP A 117 -8.17 -7.13 10.03
N GLY A 118 -7.75 -8.00 9.14
CA GLY A 118 -7.88 -7.75 7.72
C GLY A 118 -7.54 -8.94 6.84
N GLN A 119 -7.84 -8.74 5.57
CA GLN A 119 -7.50 -9.69 4.52
C GLN A 119 -7.00 -8.96 3.28
N LEU A 120 -6.10 -9.59 2.56
CA LEU A 120 -5.68 -9.16 1.24
C LEU A 120 -6.70 -9.72 0.23
N LEU A 121 -7.32 -8.82 -0.52
CA LEU A 121 -8.33 -9.14 -1.53
C LEU A 121 -7.68 -9.42 -2.89
N THR A 122 -6.55 -8.78 -3.16
CA THR A 122 -5.83 -8.91 -4.43
C THR A 122 -4.35 -8.64 -4.21
N ILE A 123 -3.51 -9.52 -4.73
CA ILE A 123 -2.07 -9.32 -4.89
C ILE A 123 -1.75 -9.65 -6.35
N ASP A 124 -1.59 -8.64 -7.19
CA ASP A 124 -1.28 -8.80 -8.61
C ASP A 124 0.01 -8.06 -8.94
N GLU A 125 1.06 -8.79 -9.27
CA GLU A 125 2.34 -8.20 -9.70
C GLU A 125 2.24 -7.50 -11.05
N GLY A 126 1.17 -7.72 -11.79
CA GLY A 126 1.00 -7.19 -13.13
C GLY A 126 1.97 -7.80 -14.14
N ASN A 127 2.10 -7.17 -15.30
CA ASN A 127 3.02 -7.58 -16.34
C ASN A 127 3.99 -6.44 -16.69
N PRO A 128 5.26 -6.47 -16.21
CA PRO A 128 6.23 -5.42 -16.46
C PRO A 128 6.51 -5.17 -17.94
N LEU A 129 6.47 -6.22 -18.79
CA LEU A 129 6.69 -6.07 -20.23
C LEU A 129 5.51 -5.34 -20.89
N ARG A 130 4.26 -5.67 -20.53
CA ARG A 130 3.09 -4.95 -21.03
C ARG A 130 3.10 -3.49 -20.57
N ARG A 131 3.50 -3.24 -19.33
CA ARG A 131 3.68 -1.88 -18.81
C ARG A 131 4.70 -1.09 -19.61
N LEU A 132 5.85 -1.70 -19.93
CA LEU A 132 6.92 -1.07 -20.65
C LEU A 132 6.57 -0.79 -22.13
N VAL A 133 5.93 -1.76 -22.78
CA VAL A 133 5.66 -1.69 -24.24
C VAL A 133 4.39 -0.91 -24.53
N VAL A 134 3.27 -1.28 -23.88
CA VAL A 134 1.94 -0.70 -24.16
C VAL A 134 1.66 0.53 -23.30
N GLY A 135 2.02 0.48 -22.01
CA GLY A 135 1.75 1.55 -21.05
C GLY A 135 0.26 1.73 -20.73
N PHE A 136 -0.12 2.95 -20.31
CA PHE A 136 -1.50 3.38 -20.04
C PHE A 136 -2.26 2.47 -19.04
N GLY A 137 -1.54 1.85 -18.07
CA GLY A 137 -2.10 0.97 -17.04
C GLY A 137 -2.27 -0.48 -17.45
N THR A 138 -1.94 -0.87 -18.69
CA THR A 138 -1.89 -2.27 -19.09
C THR A 138 -0.75 -2.99 -18.36
N GLY A 139 -1.07 -4.08 -17.63
CA GLY A 139 -0.08 -4.80 -16.84
C GLY A 139 0.33 -4.07 -15.55
N ALA A 140 -0.49 -3.15 -15.04
CA ALA A 140 -0.29 -2.50 -13.75
C ALA A 140 -0.34 -3.54 -12.63
N SER A 141 0.49 -3.34 -11.61
CA SER A 141 0.41 -4.10 -10.36
C SER A 141 -0.71 -3.55 -9.48
N LEU A 142 -1.34 -4.41 -8.68
CA LEU A 142 -2.44 -4.03 -7.81
C LEU A 142 -2.31 -4.76 -6.46
N VAL A 143 -2.51 -4.03 -5.37
CA VAL A 143 -2.69 -4.58 -4.03
C VAL A 143 -3.94 -3.97 -3.43
N GLU A 144 -4.89 -4.83 -3.06
CA GLU A 144 -6.10 -4.42 -2.33
C GLU A 144 -6.18 -5.15 -1.01
N SER A 145 -6.59 -4.44 0.04
CA SER A 145 -6.86 -5.05 1.34
C SER A 145 -8.13 -4.51 1.96
N GLN A 146 -8.85 -5.36 2.67
CA GLN A 146 -9.95 -4.99 3.56
C GLN A 146 -9.43 -4.99 4.97
N VAL A 147 -9.76 -3.94 5.73
CA VAL A 147 -9.34 -3.76 7.12
C VAL A 147 -10.55 -3.50 7.98
N GLN A 148 -10.59 -4.14 9.12
CA GLN A 148 -11.66 -4.03 10.10
C GLN A 148 -11.07 -3.72 11.48
N LEU A 149 -11.70 -2.81 12.20
CA LEU A 149 -11.37 -2.47 13.58
C LEU A 149 -12.47 -2.96 14.50
N TYR A 150 -12.08 -3.71 15.52
CA TYR A 150 -12.97 -4.24 16.54
C TYR A 150 -12.55 -3.78 17.92
N GLN A 151 -13.52 -3.72 18.84
CA GLN A 151 -13.30 -3.45 20.24
C GLN A 151 -13.75 -4.63 21.10
N GLY A 152 -12.91 -4.95 22.08
CA GLY A 152 -13.23 -5.87 23.16
C GLY A 152 -13.25 -7.34 22.73
N GLN A 153 -13.50 -8.16 23.73
CA GLN A 153 -13.58 -9.61 23.56
C GLN A 153 -14.78 -10.04 22.72
N GLU A 154 -15.87 -9.28 22.76
CA GLU A 154 -17.09 -9.55 22.00
C GLU A 154 -16.96 -9.23 20.51
N GLY A 155 -15.85 -8.60 20.09
CA GLY A 155 -15.58 -8.31 18.69
C GLY A 155 -16.54 -7.30 18.08
N ARG A 156 -16.92 -6.25 18.83
CA ARG A 156 -17.79 -5.19 18.30
C ARG A 156 -17.05 -4.43 17.19
N LYS A 157 -17.56 -4.48 15.97
CA LYS A 157 -16.99 -3.79 14.83
C LYS A 157 -17.21 -2.28 14.94
N LEU A 158 -16.13 -1.52 14.87
CA LEU A 158 -16.11 -0.06 14.95
C LEU A 158 -15.94 0.58 13.58
N MET A 159 -15.20 -0.09 12.70
CA MET A 159 -14.82 0.46 11.41
C MET A 159 -14.53 -0.66 10.43
N GLU A 160 -14.82 -0.40 9.17
CA GLU A 160 -14.39 -1.24 8.05
C GLU A 160 -14.03 -0.36 6.86
N PHE A 161 -12.94 -0.66 6.18
CA PHE A 161 -12.53 0.06 5.00
C PHE A 161 -11.66 -0.80 4.09
N THR A 162 -11.54 -0.37 2.84
CA THR A 162 -10.69 -1.03 1.84
C THR A 162 -9.58 -0.09 1.44
N THR A 163 -8.35 -0.60 1.36
CA THR A 163 -7.23 0.11 0.73
C THR A 163 -7.02 -0.39 -0.69
N GLN A 164 -6.57 0.48 -1.54
CA GLN A 164 -6.11 0.14 -2.88
C GLN A 164 -4.77 0.82 -3.15
N SER A 165 -3.84 0.07 -3.69
CA SER A 165 -2.58 0.58 -4.20
C SER A 165 -2.34 0.03 -5.60
N ASP A 166 -2.14 0.91 -6.57
CA ASP A 166 -1.81 0.54 -7.93
C ASP A 166 -0.48 1.17 -8.38
N SER A 167 0.19 0.55 -9.34
CA SER A 167 1.47 1.04 -9.87
C SER A 167 1.33 2.21 -10.84
N GLY A 168 0.11 2.69 -11.06
CA GLY A 168 -0.19 3.84 -11.93
C GLY A 168 -0.27 3.50 -13.42
N LYS A 169 -0.65 4.51 -14.19
CA LYS A 169 -0.88 4.45 -15.65
C LYS A 169 0.25 5.20 -16.36
N MET A 170 1.49 4.71 -16.28
CA MET A 170 2.59 5.32 -17.03
C MET A 170 2.45 5.05 -18.53
N PRO A 171 2.75 6.06 -19.39
CA PRO A 171 2.86 5.82 -20.82
C PRO A 171 3.95 4.77 -21.10
N GLY A 172 3.68 3.80 -21.95
CA GLY A 172 4.67 2.80 -22.34
C GLY A 172 5.71 3.36 -23.31
N ALA A 173 6.79 2.63 -23.50
CA ALA A 173 7.86 3.00 -24.41
C ALA A 173 7.37 3.23 -25.86
N ALA A 174 6.33 2.51 -26.28
CA ALA A 174 5.72 2.69 -27.60
C ALA A 174 5.11 4.10 -27.79
N ALA A 175 4.63 4.73 -26.73
CA ALA A 175 4.10 6.10 -26.77
C ALA A 175 5.22 7.17 -26.68
N THR A 176 6.42 6.80 -26.21
CA THR A 176 7.54 7.73 -25.98
C THR A 176 8.65 7.61 -27.02
N LEU A 177 8.60 6.61 -27.91
CA LEU A 177 9.60 6.37 -28.96
C LEU A 177 9.73 7.51 -30.00
N GLY A 178 8.88 8.52 -29.95
CA GLY A 178 9.02 9.74 -30.76
C GLY A 178 9.98 10.78 -30.19
N VAL A 179 10.48 10.65 -28.97
CA VAL A 179 11.31 11.65 -28.27
C VAL A 179 12.43 10.96 -27.48
N GLY A 180 13.52 10.60 -28.18
CA GLY A 180 14.80 10.29 -27.54
C GLY A 180 14.83 9.08 -26.59
N ALA A 181 14.58 7.88 -27.11
CA ALA A 181 14.52 6.62 -26.35
C ALA A 181 15.81 6.18 -25.62
N ALA A 182 16.93 6.86 -25.83
CA ALA A 182 18.21 6.47 -25.25
C ALA A 182 18.44 6.94 -23.80
N ALA A 183 17.64 7.88 -23.30
CA ALA A 183 17.89 8.51 -21.99
C ALA A 183 17.03 7.93 -20.83
N GLN A 184 16.04 7.09 -21.10
CA GLN A 184 15.04 6.72 -20.08
C GLN A 184 15.18 5.32 -19.45
N GLY A 185 16.00 4.45 -20.02
CA GLY A 185 16.26 3.11 -19.44
C GLY A 185 17.03 3.14 -18.11
N GLY A 186 17.71 4.24 -17.80
CA GLY A 186 18.47 4.40 -16.56
C GLY A 186 17.76 5.16 -15.44
N VAL A 187 16.69 5.89 -15.74
CA VAL A 187 16.10 6.85 -14.79
C VAL A 187 15.13 6.18 -13.81
N THR A 188 14.42 5.13 -14.23
CA THR A 188 13.47 4.44 -13.35
C THR A 188 14.16 3.61 -12.26
N ALA A 189 15.25 2.95 -12.58
CA ALA A 189 16.07 2.23 -11.59
C ALA A 189 16.88 3.22 -10.71
N GLY A 190 17.39 4.30 -11.27
CA GLY A 190 18.17 5.31 -10.56
C GLY A 190 17.34 6.16 -9.59
N MET A 191 16.08 6.51 -9.92
CA MET A 191 15.22 7.28 -9.02
C MET A 191 14.70 6.46 -7.84
N ALA A 192 14.48 5.15 -8.01
CA ALA A 192 14.16 4.27 -6.90
C ALA A 192 15.33 4.15 -5.90
N VAL A 193 16.57 4.12 -6.39
CA VAL A 193 17.77 4.02 -5.55
C VAL A 193 18.14 5.37 -4.90
N ALA A 194 17.96 6.49 -5.59
CA ALA A 194 18.29 7.81 -5.04
C ALA A 194 17.38 8.24 -3.88
N ASN A 195 16.09 7.87 -3.92
CA ASN A 195 15.17 8.13 -2.81
C ASN A 195 15.41 7.21 -1.60
N ALA A 196 15.97 6.02 -1.79
CA ALA A 196 16.32 5.10 -0.71
C ALA A 196 17.49 5.58 0.14
N ALA A 197 18.42 6.35 -0.43
CA ALA A 197 19.63 6.79 0.27
C ALA A 197 19.44 7.97 1.25
N VAL A 198 18.32 8.72 1.13
CA VAL A 198 18.15 10.01 1.86
C VAL A 198 17.27 9.90 3.11
N SER A 199 16.50 8.81 3.32
CA SER A 199 15.47 8.79 4.37
C SER A 199 15.33 7.50 5.17
N GLY A 200 16.35 6.65 5.25
CA GLY A 200 16.23 5.37 5.98
C GLY A 200 15.11 4.48 5.44
N VAL A 201 14.91 4.53 4.13
CA VAL A 201 13.80 3.85 3.45
C VAL A 201 14.01 2.33 3.52
N LYS A 202 13.02 1.63 4.02
CA LYS A 202 12.98 0.16 4.02
C LYS A 202 13.10 -0.36 2.59
N THR A 203 13.94 -1.35 2.38
CA THR A 203 14.08 -2.03 1.09
C THR A 203 13.09 -3.17 1.00
N TYR A 204 12.14 -3.09 0.09
CA TYR A 204 11.17 -4.14 -0.18
C TYR A 204 11.63 -5.04 -1.34
N LYS A 205 11.37 -6.33 -1.23
CA LYS A 205 11.82 -7.33 -2.21
C LYS A 205 11.07 -7.29 -3.53
N SER A 206 9.84 -6.74 -3.54
CA SER A 206 9.01 -6.63 -4.75
C SER A 206 8.25 -5.31 -4.79
N ASP A 207 7.77 -4.94 -5.98
CA ASP A 207 6.93 -3.75 -6.17
C ASP A 207 5.62 -3.87 -5.40
N VAL A 208 4.99 -5.06 -5.37
CA VAL A 208 3.75 -5.28 -4.62
C VAL A 208 3.97 -5.22 -3.12
N ALA A 209 5.12 -5.67 -2.58
CA ALA A 209 5.44 -5.48 -1.17
C ALA A 209 5.59 -4.00 -0.81
N ARG A 210 6.22 -3.18 -1.68
CA ARG A 210 6.28 -1.73 -1.50
C ARG A 210 4.90 -1.07 -1.56
N MET A 211 4.02 -1.55 -2.45
CA MET A 211 2.65 -1.07 -2.55
C MET A 211 1.83 -1.46 -1.31
N ALA A 212 2.04 -2.66 -0.77
CA ALA A 212 1.45 -3.11 0.48
C ALA A 212 1.91 -2.26 1.67
N ALA A 213 3.19 -1.91 1.72
CA ALA A 213 3.70 -0.98 2.71
C ALA A 213 3.02 0.39 2.62
N ALA A 214 2.87 0.95 1.41
CA ALA A 214 2.14 2.19 1.21
C ALA A 214 0.66 2.07 1.65
N SER A 215 0.02 0.92 1.42
CA SER A 215 -1.33 0.64 1.96
C SER A 215 -1.32 0.60 3.48
N GLY A 216 -0.32 -0.01 4.11
CA GLY A 216 -0.16 -0.04 5.58
C GLY A 216 -0.03 1.37 6.18
N ASP A 217 0.72 2.27 5.54
CA ASP A 217 0.77 3.68 5.93
C ASP A 217 -0.59 4.35 5.84
N GLN A 218 -1.38 4.09 4.80
CA GLN A 218 -2.76 4.62 4.70
C GLN A 218 -3.68 4.03 5.78
N VAL A 219 -3.54 2.75 6.12
CA VAL A 219 -4.26 2.13 7.25
C VAL A 219 -3.94 2.88 8.55
N ALA A 220 -2.66 3.06 8.87
CA ALA A 220 -2.25 3.76 10.08
C ALA A 220 -2.77 5.22 10.12
N ARG A 221 -2.75 5.92 9.00
CA ARG A 221 -3.30 7.29 8.87
C ARG A 221 -4.80 7.29 9.14
N TYR A 222 -5.56 6.40 8.52
CA TYR A 222 -7.00 6.37 8.68
C TYR A 222 -7.42 5.97 10.10
N LEU A 223 -6.70 5.04 10.72
CA LEU A 223 -6.87 4.73 12.14
C LEU A 223 -6.54 5.93 13.03
N SER A 224 -5.50 6.73 12.71
CA SER A 224 -5.17 7.93 13.48
C SER A 224 -6.29 8.98 13.45
N GLU A 225 -6.98 9.14 12.32
CA GLU A 225 -8.15 10.02 12.22
C GLU A 225 -9.29 9.55 13.15
N TYR A 226 -9.53 8.24 13.19
CA TYR A 226 -10.51 7.66 14.11
C TYR A 226 -10.10 7.86 15.57
N PHE A 227 -8.83 7.62 15.92
CA PHE A 227 -8.33 7.77 17.29
C PHE A 227 -8.43 9.23 17.77
N ALA A 228 -8.23 10.19 16.90
CA ALA A 228 -8.44 11.59 17.23
C ALA A 228 -9.92 11.92 17.47
N LYS A 229 -10.84 11.35 16.70
CA LYS A 229 -12.29 11.49 16.91
C LYS A 229 -12.73 10.91 18.24
N GLN A 230 -12.04 9.86 18.74
CA GLN A 230 -12.26 9.29 20.05
C GLN A 230 -11.59 10.08 21.19
N GLY A 231 -10.78 11.09 20.87
CA GLY A 231 -10.01 11.84 21.86
C GLY A 231 -8.81 11.08 22.45
N TRP A 232 -8.40 9.98 21.80
CA TRP A 232 -7.28 9.16 22.29
C TRP A 232 -5.90 9.73 21.93
N ILE A 233 -5.84 10.54 20.88
CA ILE A 233 -4.64 11.28 20.46
C ILE A 233 -4.99 12.73 20.21
N ARG A 234 -3.97 13.61 20.20
CA ARG A 234 -4.16 15.03 19.90
C ARG A 234 -4.38 15.23 18.40
N PRO A 235 -5.14 16.28 18.00
CA PRO A 235 -5.39 16.59 16.58
C PRO A 235 -4.11 16.84 15.76
N ASP A 236 -3.05 17.36 16.38
CA ASP A 236 -1.76 17.61 15.74
C ASP A 236 -0.97 16.34 15.42
N GLN A 237 -1.32 15.21 16.02
CA GLN A 237 -0.73 13.90 15.74
C GLN A 237 -1.41 13.18 14.58
N VAL A 238 -2.52 13.70 14.07
CA VAL A 238 -3.26 13.07 12.97
C VAL A 238 -2.51 13.19 11.65
N ARG A 239 -2.31 12.07 11.02
CA ARG A 239 -1.82 11.96 9.64
C ARG A 239 -3.01 11.62 8.75
N LYS A 240 -3.43 12.57 7.88
CA LYS A 240 -4.60 12.35 7.03
C LYS A 240 -4.36 11.22 6.02
N ALA A 241 -5.32 10.32 5.90
CA ALA A 241 -5.36 9.33 4.86
C ALA A 241 -5.76 9.95 3.52
N ARG A 242 -5.34 9.32 2.44
CA ARG A 242 -5.75 9.68 1.09
C ARG A 242 -7.00 8.89 0.72
N LEU A 243 -8.05 9.57 0.31
CA LEU A 243 -9.22 8.92 -0.27
C LEU A 243 -9.01 8.78 -1.77
N VAL A 244 -9.33 7.60 -2.31
CA VAL A 244 -9.31 7.30 -3.75
C VAL A 244 -10.69 6.79 -4.18
N ASN A 245 -11.11 7.16 -5.38
CA ASN A 245 -12.42 6.79 -5.95
C ASN A 245 -12.35 5.47 -6.72
#